data_9991c100a4f763a2391d64bd3c6723a0
#
_entry.id   9991c100a4f763a2391d64bd3c6723a0
#
_cell.length_a   1.000
_cell.length_b   1.000
_cell.length_c   1.000
_cell.angle_alpha   90.00
_cell.angle_beta   90.00
_cell.angle_gamma   90.00
#
_symmetry.space_group_name_H-M   'P 1'
#
loop_
_entity.id
_entity.type
_entity.pdbx_description
1 polymer ?
#
loop_
_entity_poly.entity_id
_entity_poly.type
_entity_poly.pdbx_seq_one_letter_code
_entity_poly.pdbx_strand_id
1 'polypeptide(L)'
;MTPEEAVTRCNTILAHAWMVRTFLKHADEIQENEDMLDVPRTLYDSIRAVEPAFQRTDHADYLRRLKGKLPKLRRAADHFAAHFREFSPHTNFEMASLSLLGVVRGMEEVFAQVVIPPPSPRTQPDDDIDVSDLDIPEV
;
A
#
# COMPACT_ATOMS: atom_id res chain seq x y z
N MET A 1 6.95 6.33 -19.18
CA MET A 1 6.08 6.97 -18.17
C MET A 1 6.90 7.93 -17.33
N THR A 2 6.42 9.15 -17.18
CA THR A 2 7.11 10.12 -16.35
C THR A 2 6.86 9.84 -14.87
N PRO A 3 7.74 10.35 -13.97
CA PRO A 3 7.47 10.19 -12.54
C PRO A 3 6.13 10.80 -12.12
N GLU A 4 5.74 11.92 -12.69
CA GLU A 4 4.46 12.52 -12.37
C GLU A 4 3.30 11.63 -12.77
N GLU A 5 3.35 11.05 -13.97
CA GLU A 5 2.32 10.11 -14.42
C GLU A 5 2.28 8.88 -13.53
N ALA A 6 3.45 8.40 -13.12
CA ALA A 6 3.54 7.24 -12.25
C ALA A 6 2.90 7.50 -10.89
N VAL A 7 3.16 8.68 -10.32
CA VAL A 7 2.54 9.05 -9.04
C VAL A 7 1.03 9.14 -9.18
N THR A 8 0.56 9.75 -10.26
CA THR A 8 -0.89 9.86 -10.49
C THR A 8 -1.53 8.48 -10.56
N ARG A 9 -0.92 7.56 -11.29
CA ARG A 9 -1.45 6.21 -11.41
C ARG A 9 -1.38 5.45 -10.09
N CYS A 10 -0.27 5.55 -9.39
CA CYS A 10 -0.14 4.89 -8.09
C CYS A 10 -1.14 5.44 -7.09
N ASN A 11 -1.39 6.74 -7.13
CA ASN A 11 -2.33 7.33 -6.19
C ASN A 11 -3.75 6.82 -6.43
N THR A 12 -4.13 6.60 -7.68
CA THR A 12 -5.42 5.98 -7.99
C THR A 12 -5.46 4.54 -7.50
N ILE A 13 -4.38 3.80 -7.69
CA ILE A 13 -4.29 2.42 -7.21
C ILE A 13 -4.39 2.39 -5.69
N LEU A 14 -3.74 3.34 -5.00
CA LEU A 14 -3.83 3.41 -3.54
C LEU A 14 -5.23 3.78 -3.07
N ALA A 15 -6.00 4.52 -3.87
CA ALA A 15 -7.39 4.78 -3.53
C ALA A 15 -8.20 3.48 -3.47
N HIS A 16 -7.96 2.57 -4.40
CA HIS A 16 -8.59 1.25 -4.36
C HIS A 16 -8.12 0.47 -3.13
N ALA A 17 -6.83 0.54 -2.84
CA ALA A 17 -6.29 -0.13 -1.66
C ALA A 17 -6.92 0.41 -0.39
N TRP A 18 -7.18 1.71 -0.33
CA TRP A 18 -7.83 2.31 0.82
C TRP A 18 -9.24 1.76 1.03
N MET A 19 -9.99 1.58 -0.05
CA MET A 19 -11.34 1.04 0.05
C MET A 19 -11.32 -0.40 0.57
N VAL A 20 -10.39 -1.21 0.08
CA VAL A 20 -10.26 -2.58 0.58
C VAL A 20 -9.85 -2.57 2.05
N ARG A 21 -8.89 -1.72 2.42
CA ARG A 21 -8.46 -1.59 3.81
C ARG A 21 -9.64 -1.25 4.71
N THR A 22 -10.48 -0.30 4.27
CA THR A 22 -11.61 0.13 5.06
C THR A 22 -12.63 -0.99 5.24
N PHE A 23 -12.89 -1.72 4.17
CA PHE A 23 -13.79 -2.88 4.26
C PHE A 23 -13.24 -3.90 5.24
N LEU A 24 -11.97 -4.27 5.12
CA LEU A 24 -11.38 -5.28 5.98
C LEU A 24 -11.31 -4.84 7.43
N LYS A 25 -10.99 -3.57 7.65
CA LYS A 25 -10.89 -3.05 9.01
C LYS A 25 -12.20 -3.18 9.78
N HIS A 26 -13.32 -3.06 9.07
CA HIS A 26 -14.64 -3.09 9.72
C HIS A 26 -15.30 -4.46 9.67
N ALA A 27 -14.64 -5.45 9.07
CA ALA A 27 -15.21 -6.79 9.01
C ALA A 27 -14.90 -7.54 10.31
N ASP A 28 -15.94 -8.07 10.95
CA ASP A 28 -15.79 -8.78 12.22
C ASP A 28 -14.85 -9.96 12.08
N GLU A 29 -14.94 -10.71 10.98
CA GLU A 29 -14.10 -11.87 10.75
C GLU A 29 -12.63 -11.53 10.73
N ILE A 30 -12.28 -10.32 10.27
CA ILE A 30 -10.90 -9.85 10.23
C ILE A 30 -10.47 -9.38 11.61
N GLN A 31 -11.36 -8.66 12.31
CA GLN A 31 -11.02 -8.13 13.63
C GLN A 31 -10.78 -9.23 14.66
N GLU A 32 -11.41 -10.37 14.48
CA GLU A 32 -11.27 -11.50 15.39
C GLU A 32 -10.03 -12.33 15.12
N ASN A 33 -9.24 -11.98 14.12
CA ASN A 33 -8.08 -12.77 13.72
C ASN A 33 -6.86 -11.87 13.56
N GLU A 34 -5.90 -12.01 14.50
CA GLU A 34 -4.72 -11.14 14.48
C GLU A 34 -3.88 -11.30 13.22
N ASP A 35 -3.82 -12.51 12.69
CA ASP A 35 -3.09 -12.77 11.46
C ASP A 35 -3.64 -11.95 10.31
N MET A 36 -4.97 -11.89 10.22
CA MET A 36 -5.62 -11.15 9.14
C MET A 36 -5.57 -9.66 9.36
N LEU A 37 -5.43 -9.19 10.59
CA LEU A 37 -5.33 -7.75 10.88
C LEU A 37 -4.08 -7.13 10.26
N ASP A 38 -3.03 -7.91 10.02
CA ASP A 38 -1.85 -7.39 9.36
C ASP A 38 -2.13 -6.91 7.94
N VAL A 39 -3.17 -7.45 7.30
CA VAL A 39 -3.49 -7.05 5.93
C VAL A 39 -3.95 -5.59 5.87
N PRO A 40 -5.01 -5.18 6.59
CA PRO A 40 -5.41 -3.76 6.56
C PRO A 40 -4.35 -2.85 7.16
N ARG A 41 -3.56 -3.32 8.13
CA ARG A 41 -2.47 -2.50 8.70
C ARG A 41 -1.40 -2.22 7.67
N THR A 42 -1.00 -3.22 6.90
CA THR A 42 0.00 -3.05 5.86
C THR A 42 -0.48 -2.08 4.80
N LEU A 43 -1.75 -2.17 4.42
CA LEU A 43 -2.34 -1.23 3.47
C LEU A 43 -2.31 0.19 4.02
N TYR A 44 -2.72 0.36 5.26
CA TYR A 44 -2.73 1.66 5.90
C TYR A 44 -1.33 2.27 5.96
N ASP A 45 -0.37 1.48 6.44
CA ASP A 45 1.01 1.96 6.60
C ASP A 45 1.61 2.37 5.26
N SER A 46 1.33 1.61 4.21
CA SER A 46 1.87 1.90 2.89
C SER A 46 1.30 3.19 2.33
N ILE A 47 0.01 3.42 2.52
CA ILE A 47 -0.64 4.64 2.05
C ILE A 47 -0.11 5.84 2.82
N ARG A 48 0.00 5.73 4.15
CA ARG A 48 0.48 6.83 4.96
C ARG A 48 1.95 7.14 4.68
N ALA A 49 2.74 6.15 4.31
CA ALA A 49 4.16 6.35 4.07
C ALA A 49 4.44 7.31 2.91
N VAL A 50 3.56 7.36 1.91
CA VAL A 50 3.77 8.20 0.73
C VAL A 50 3.09 9.57 0.84
N GLU A 51 2.21 9.74 1.82
CA GLU A 51 1.42 10.97 1.93
C GLU A 51 2.26 12.24 2.03
N PRO A 52 3.30 12.30 2.88
CA PRO A 52 4.10 13.53 2.96
C PRO A 52 4.77 13.89 1.64
N ALA A 53 5.29 12.90 0.93
CA ALA A 53 5.92 13.16 -0.36
C ALA A 53 4.89 13.63 -1.38
N PHE A 54 3.69 13.06 -1.35
CA PHE A 54 2.62 13.49 -2.23
C PHE A 54 2.28 14.97 -2.00
N GLN A 55 2.17 15.36 -0.73
CA GLN A 55 1.82 16.74 -0.38
C GLN A 55 2.90 17.72 -0.76
N ARG A 56 4.17 17.31 -0.74
CA ARG A 56 5.29 18.15 -1.16
C ARG A 56 5.50 18.16 -2.67
N THR A 57 4.71 17.35 -3.39
CA THR A 57 4.90 17.15 -4.83
C THR A 57 6.30 16.61 -5.14
N ASP A 58 6.79 15.75 -4.27
CA ASP A 58 8.09 15.10 -4.44
C ASP A 58 7.86 13.72 -5.05
N HIS A 59 7.83 13.68 -6.37
CA HIS A 59 7.47 12.45 -7.09
C HIS A 59 8.50 11.34 -6.88
N ALA A 60 9.77 11.71 -6.86
CA ALA A 60 10.82 10.70 -6.67
C ALA A 60 10.73 10.04 -5.31
N ASP A 61 10.50 10.84 -4.26
CA ASP A 61 10.40 10.33 -2.91
C ASP A 61 9.15 9.46 -2.76
N TYR A 62 8.02 9.91 -3.33
CA TYR A 62 6.80 9.12 -3.34
C TYR A 62 7.04 7.73 -3.92
N LEU A 63 7.63 7.68 -5.11
CA LEU A 63 7.84 6.42 -5.82
C LEU A 63 8.84 5.54 -5.09
N ARG A 64 9.89 6.12 -4.53
CA ARG A 64 10.89 5.38 -3.79
C ARG A 64 10.29 4.72 -2.55
N ARG A 65 9.49 5.47 -1.82
CA ARG A 65 8.84 4.95 -0.61
C ARG A 65 7.83 3.87 -0.94
N LEU A 66 7.03 4.09 -1.97
CA LEU A 66 6.04 3.08 -2.36
C LEU A 66 6.71 1.81 -2.84
N LYS A 67 7.77 1.94 -3.62
CA LYS A 67 8.51 0.77 -4.09
C LYS A 67 9.06 -0.03 -2.92
N GLY A 68 9.50 0.66 -1.87
CA GLY A 68 9.99 0.00 -0.67
C GLY A 68 8.90 -0.76 0.07
N LYS A 69 7.64 -0.35 -0.07
CA LYS A 69 6.53 -1.06 0.58
C LYS A 69 6.00 -2.22 -0.24
N LEU A 70 6.34 -2.27 -1.51
CA LEU A 70 5.76 -3.26 -2.42
C LEU A 70 5.94 -4.71 -1.96
N PRO A 71 7.11 -5.13 -1.44
CA PRO A 71 7.24 -6.51 -0.96
C PRO A 71 6.27 -6.85 0.17
N LYS A 72 6.04 -5.92 1.10
CA LYS A 72 5.08 -6.15 2.19
C LYS A 72 3.66 -6.21 1.66
N LEU A 73 3.34 -5.33 0.71
CA LEU A 73 2.01 -5.32 0.08
C LEU A 73 1.76 -6.64 -0.64
N ARG A 74 2.76 -7.14 -1.36
CA ARG A 74 2.62 -8.41 -2.05
C ARG A 74 2.37 -9.54 -1.07
N ARG A 75 3.14 -9.59 0.02
CA ARG A 75 2.97 -10.63 1.02
C ARG A 75 1.57 -10.58 1.64
N ALA A 76 1.09 -9.36 1.93
CA ALA A 76 -0.24 -9.20 2.51
C ALA A 76 -1.32 -9.66 1.55
N ALA A 77 -1.20 -9.31 0.27
CA ALA A 77 -2.17 -9.72 -0.74
C ALA A 77 -2.17 -11.22 -0.93
N ASP A 78 -0.98 -11.83 -1.00
CA ASP A 78 -0.86 -13.27 -1.17
C ASP A 78 -1.39 -14.01 0.05
N HIS A 79 -1.09 -13.51 1.24
CA HIS A 79 -1.57 -14.12 2.47
C HIS A 79 -3.09 -14.09 2.54
N PHE A 80 -3.68 -12.95 2.21
CA PHE A 80 -5.13 -12.83 2.22
C PHE A 80 -5.75 -13.75 1.17
N ALA A 81 -5.19 -13.80 -0.02
CA ALA A 81 -5.70 -14.65 -1.08
C ALA A 81 -5.67 -16.13 -0.70
N ALA A 82 -4.63 -16.54 0.04
CA ALA A 82 -4.46 -17.93 0.43
C ALA A 82 -5.41 -18.35 1.57
N HIS A 83 -5.82 -17.40 2.42
CA HIS A 83 -6.44 -17.77 3.69
C HIS A 83 -7.84 -17.18 3.94
N PHE A 84 -8.33 -16.26 3.10
CA PHE A 84 -9.58 -15.59 3.43
C PHE A 84 -10.76 -16.55 3.56
N ARG A 85 -10.75 -17.65 2.79
CA ARG A 85 -11.86 -18.62 2.83
C ARG A 85 -11.98 -19.33 4.16
N GLU A 86 -10.91 -19.32 4.95
CA GLU A 86 -10.95 -19.93 6.28
C GLU A 86 -11.79 -19.10 7.25
N PHE A 87 -12.02 -17.83 6.93
CA PHE A 87 -12.75 -16.93 7.81
C PHE A 87 -14.11 -16.56 7.28
N SER A 88 -14.29 -16.56 5.97
CA SER A 88 -15.58 -16.25 5.39
C SER A 88 -15.65 -16.73 3.94
N PRO A 89 -16.73 -17.43 3.57
CA PRO A 89 -16.96 -17.78 2.16
C PRO A 89 -17.65 -16.66 1.39
N HIS A 90 -17.86 -15.51 2.01
CA HIS A 90 -18.65 -14.45 1.41
C HIS A 90 -17.94 -13.85 0.19
N THR A 91 -18.73 -13.57 -0.85
CA THR A 91 -18.23 -13.01 -2.09
C THR A 91 -17.43 -11.71 -1.87
N ASN A 92 -17.81 -10.90 -0.88
CA ASN A 92 -17.09 -9.67 -0.61
C ASN A 92 -15.63 -9.90 -0.29
N PHE A 93 -15.30 -10.99 0.41
CA PHE A 93 -13.91 -11.32 0.72
C PHE A 93 -13.17 -11.81 -0.53
N GLU A 94 -13.85 -12.54 -1.38
CA GLU A 94 -13.28 -12.97 -2.65
C GLU A 94 -12.95 -11.74 -3.52
N MET A 95 -13.87 -10.80 -3.60
CA MET A 95 -13.65 -9.59 -4.38
C MET A 95 -12.53 -8.73 -3.78
N ALA A 96 -12.47 -8.66 -2.45
CA ALA A 96 -11.38 -7.94 -1.79
C ALA A 96 -10.03 -8.57 -2.12
N SER A 97 -9.97 -9.90 -2.15
CA SER A 97 -8.75 -10.61 -2.50
C SER A 97 -8.30 -10.28 -3.92
N LEU A 98 -9.22 -10.35 -4.86
CA LEU A 98 -8.92 -10.02 -6.26
C LEU A 98 -8.48 -8.57 -6.40
N SER A 99 -9.13 -7.68 -5.68
CA SER A 99 -8.79 -6.26 -5.71
C SER A 99 -7.38 -6.02 -5.18
N LEU A 100 -6.99 -6.68 -4.08
CA LEU A 100 -5.65 -6.54 -3.54
C LEU A 100 -4.59 -7.06 -4.50
N LEU A 101 -4.85 -8.20 -5.12
CA LEU A 101 -3.92 -8.73 -6.12
C LEU A 101 -3.78 -7.77 -7.29
N GLY A 102 -4.89 -7.15 -7.69
CA GLY A 102 -4.88 -6.14 -8.74
C GLY A 102 -4.10 -4.89 -8.35
N VAL A 103 -4.21 -4.47 -7.09
CA VAL A 103 -3.44 -3.34 -6.57
C VAL A 103 -1.95 -3.60 -6.71
N VAL A 104 -1.49 -4.76 -6.24
CA VAL A 104 -0.07 -5.10 -6.31
C VAL A 104 0.40 -5.21 -7.74
N ARG A 105 -0.37 -5.87 -8.60
CA ARG A 105 -0.02 -6.01 -10.01
C ARG A 105 0.04 -4.65 -10.70
N GLY A 106 -0.90 -3.78 -10.41
CA GLY A 106 -0.93 -2.44 -10.99
C GLY A 106 0.30 -1.64 -10.61
N MET A 107 0.72 -1.71 -9.35
CA MET A 107 1.93 -1.05 -8.91
C MET A 107 3.17 -1.61 -9.61
N GLU A 108 3.25 -2.92 -9.72
CA GLU A 108 4.38 -3.55 -10.39
C GLU A 108 4.48 -3.09 -11.84
N GLU A 109 3.35 -2.96 -12.51
CA GLU A 109 3.33 -2.47 -13.89
C GLU A 109 3.83 -1.03 -13.99
N VAL A 110 3.45 -0.19 -13.04
CA VAL A 110 3.93 1.19 -13.01
C VAL A 110 5.45 1.21 -12.82
N PHE A 111 5.95 0.45 -11.84
CA PHE A 111 7.38 0.44 -11.56
C PHE A 111 8.20 -0.19 -12.68
N ALA A 112 7.59 -1.01 -13.53
CA ALA A 112 8.26 -1.53 -14.70
C ALA A 112 8.40 -0.48 -15.81
N GLN A 113 7.64 0.61 -15.75
CA GLN A 113 7.57 1.61 -16.81
C GLN A 113 8.16 2.96 -16.44
N VAL A 114 8.54 3.15 -15.19
CA VAL A 114 9.06 4.43 -14.74
C VAL A 114 10.48 4.27 -14.22
N VAL A 115 11.32 5.28 -14.50
CA VAL A 115 12.64 5.37 -13.90
C VAL A 115 12.55 6.36 -12.76
N ILE A 116 12.86 5.91 -11.56
CA ILE A 116 12.79 6.77 -10.39
C ILE A 116 14.04 7.64 -10.34
N PRO A 117 13.87 8.98 -10.31
CA PRO A 117 15.04 9.87 -10.24
C PRO A 117 15.82 9.66 -8.95
N PRO A 118 17.12 9.97 -8.95
CA PRO A 118 17.92 9.87 -7.73
C PRO A 118 17.43 10.87 -6.68
N PRO A 119 17.75 10.62 -5.40
CA PRO A 119 17.37 11.54 -4.34
C PRO A 119 17.95 12.93 -4.58
N SER A 120 17.17 13.94 -4.16
CA SER A 120 17.64 15.32 -4.24
C SER A 120 18.84 15.52 -3.31
N PRO A 121 19.88 16.29 -3.76
CA PRO A 121 21.01 16.60 -2.87
C PRO A 121 20.61 17.36 -1.61
N ARG A 122 19.40 17.94 -1.60
CA ARG A 122 18.92 18.71 -0.46
C ARG A 122 18.05 17.91 0.49
N THR A 123 17.94 16.60 0.25
CA THR A 123 17.17 15.75 1.15
C THR A 123 17.79 15.78 2.52
N GLN A 124 16.97 16.10 3.52
CA GLN A 124 17.41 16.09 4.90
C GLN A 124 17.44 14.65 5.42
N PRO A 125 18.36 14.37 6.36
CA PRO A 125 18.34 13.04 6.96
C PRO A 125 16.98 12.64 7.53
N ASP A 126 16.26 13.61 8.06
CA ASP A 126 14.92 13.36 8.60
C ASP A 126 13.95 12.92 7.55
N ASP A 127 14.14 13.33 6.30
CA ASP A 127 13.27 12.93 5.21
C ASP A 127 13.39 11.46 4.88
N ASP A 128 14.49 10.84 5.31
CA ASP A 128 14.71 9.42 5.06
C ASP A 128 14.03 8.55 6.09
N ILE A 129 13.47 9.13 7.12
CA ILE A 129 12.76 8.37 8.14
C ILE A 129 11.45 7.87 7.57
N ASP A 130 11.32 6.56 7.54
CA ASP A 130 10.09 5.93 7.11
C ASP A 130 9.11 5.96 8.26
N VAL A 131 8.09 6.81 8.14
CA VAL A 131 7.12 6.98 9.22
C VAL A 131 6.36 5.70 9.54
N SER A 132 6.36 4.75 8.62
CA SER A 132 5.68 3.48 8.89
C SER A 132 6.45 2.64 9.90
N ASP A 133 7.74 2.95 10.11
CA ASP A 133 8.53 2.27 11.14
C ASP A 133 8.32 2.86 12.51
N LEU A 134 7.69 4.03 12.59
CA LEU A 134 7.34 4.63 13.86
C LEU A 134 6.09 3.96 14.37
N ASP A 135 6.05 3.77 15.68
CA ASP A 135 4.88 3.18 16.29
C ASP A 135 3.80 4.25 16.42
N ILE A 136 3.18 4.57 15.30
CA ILE A 136 2.13 5.55 15.27
C ILE A 136 0.82 4.87 15.59
N PRO A 137 0.10 5.37 16.59
CA PRO A 137 -1.17 4.75 16.94
C PRO A 137 -2.10 4.69 15.76
N GLU A 138 -2.64 3.52 15.55
CA GLU A 138 -3.67 3.33 14.57
C GLU A 138 -4.96 3.92 15.05
N VAL A 139 -5.60 4.52 14.20
CA VAL A 139 -6.86 5.15 14.55
C VAL A 139 -8.02 4.29 14.19
#